data_de542c3a7fe8e39af7dbd25abdeb85ff
#
_entry.id   de542c3a7fe8e39af7dbd25abdeb85ff
#
_cell.length_a   1.000
_cell.length_b   1.000
_cell.length_c   1.000
_cell.angle_alpha   90.00
_cell.angle_beta   90.00
_cell.angle_gamma   90.00
#
_symmetry.space_group_name_H-M   'P 1'
#
loop_
_entity.id
_entity.type
_entity.pdbx_description
1 polymer ?
#
loop_
_entity_poly.entity_id
_entity_poly.type
_entity_poly.pdbx_seq_one_letter_code
_entity_poly.pdbx_strand_id
1 'polypeptide(L)'
;MGSDIFRIIAIPSVLKPRTGLLWFWLVILFLIPLFPLTNFVGHPHWEAIRWIPFQDFSLTLNILMDIIANIGWFMIFGYLFHYWMDDDFSSLRSVMTIVLIAAIVSLSLEFFQVFCHNRIASMTDVVCDTVGGGLGAYFSEQYRSTVPSEPVRYMVIEDDGSKTLL
;
A
#
# COMPACT_ATOMS: atom_id res chain seq x y z
N MET A 1 20.37 40.41 -31.85
CA MET A 1 20.78 39.28 -31.01
C MET A 1 19.55 38.92 -30.19
N GLY A 2 18.68 38.10 -30.78
CA GLY A 2 17.43 37.66 -30.15
C GLY A 2 17.75 36.53 -29.23
N SER A 3 17.35 36.63 -27.97
CA SER A 3 17.37 35.54 -27.03
C SER A 3 16.19 34.60 -27.36
N ASP A 4 16.51 33.47 -27.97
CA ASP A 4 15.54 32.41 -28.22
C ASP A 4 15.02 31.91 -26.86
N ILE A 5 13.81 32.30 -26.51
CA ILE A 5 13.14 31.85 -25.29
C ILE A 5 12.42 30.53 -25.59
N PHE A 6 13.13 29.42 -25.41
CA PHE A 6 12.51 28.11 -25.44
C PHE A 6 11.72 27.89 -24.14
N ARG A 7 10.43 27.64 -24.24
CA ARG A 7 9.63 27.16 -23.10
C ARG A 7 9.65 25.64 -23.11
N ILE A 8 10.40 25.08 -22.18
CA ILE A 8 10.36 23.64 -21.90
C ILE A 8 9.18 23.39 -20.97
N ILE A 9 8.15 22.72 -21.46
CA ILE A 9 7.01 22.31 -20.63
C ILE A 9 7.16 20.81 -20.40
N ALA A 10 7.39 20.44 -19.14
CA ALA A 10 7.27 19.04 -18.73
C ALA A 10 5.81 18.62 -18.91
N ILE A 11 5.56 17.61 -19.75
CA ILE A 11 4.22 17.04 -19.91
C ILE A 11 3.93 16.28 -18.61
N PRO A 12 2.90 16.68 -17.81
CA PRO A 12 2.52 15.90 -16.65
C PRO A 12 2.18 14.49 -17.12
N SER A 13 2.87 13.51 -16.55
CA SER A 13 2.56 12.11 -16.83
C SER A 13 1.07 11.89 -16.60
N VAL A 14 0.38 11.45 -17.66
CA VAL A 14 -1.04 11.02 -17.60
C VAL A 14 -1.22 10.23 -16.31
N LEU A 15 -2.28 10.55 -15.53
CA LEU A 15 -2.67 9.89 -14.28
C LEU A 15 -2.25 8.42 -14.31
N LYS A 16 -1.26 8.06 -13.47
CA LYS A 16 -0.71 6.71 -13.45
C LYS A 16 -1.91 5.75 -13.35
N PRO A 17 -2.20 4.87 -14.32
CA PRO A 17 -3.39 3.98 -14.30
C PRO A 17 -3.44 3.11 -13.03
N ARG A 18 -2.38 3.12 -12.27
CA ARG A 18 -2.11 2.41 -11.02
C ARG A 18 -2.74 3.07 -9.79
N THR A 19 -3.07 4.37 -9.84
CA THR A 19 -3.78 5.07 -8.75
C THR A 19 -5.17 4.46 -8.54
N GLY A 20 -5.88 4.12 -9.61
CA GLY A 20 -7.18 3.45 -9.51
C GLY A 20 -7.09 2.06 -8.89
N LEU A 21 -6.03 1.30 -9.21
CA LEU A 21 -5.81 -0.04 -8.63
C LEU A 21 -5.49 0.04 -7.13
N LEU A 22 -4.69 1.04 -6.70
CA LEU A 22 -4.41 1.27 -5.28
C LEU A 22 -5.70 1.59 -4.51
N TRP A 23 -6.52 2.53 -5.02
CA TRP A 23 -7.80 2.88 -4.38
C TRP A 23 -8.75 1.69 -4.33
N PHE A 24 -8.86 0.93 -5.41
CA PHE A 24 -9.65 -0.29 -5.43
C PHE A 24 -9.18 -1.29 -4.37
N TRP A 25 -7.85 -1.47 -4.26
CA TRP A 25 -7.28 -2.38 -3.27
C TRP A 25 -7.52 -1.88 -1.84
N LEU A 26 -7.38 -0.58 -1.59
CA LEU A 26 -7.68 0.01 -0.27
C LEU A 26 -9.15 -0.23 0.14
N VAL A 27 -10.08 -0.04 -0.78
CA VAL A 27 -11.50 -0.32 -0.51
C VAL A 27 -11.71 -1.78 -0.13
N ILE A 28 -11.12 -2.71 -0.88
CA ILE A 28 -11.21 -4.15 -0.60
C ILE A 28 -10.52 -4.49 0.72
N LEU A 29 -9.36 -3.90 1.00
CA LEU A 29 -8.58 -4.11 2.23
C LEU A 29 -9.41 -3.79 3.49
N PHE A 30 -10.23 -2.75 3.45
CA PHE A 30 -11.13 -2.40 4.55
C PHE A 30 -12.43 -3.17 4.52
N LEU A 31 -12.99 -3.44 3.35
CA LEU A 31 -14.32 -4.03 3.23
C LEU A 31 -14.35 -5.53 3.61
N ILE A 32 -13.38 -6.31 3.11
CA ILE A 32 -13.40 -7.77 3.30
C ILE A 32 -13.25 -8.19 4.77
N PRO A 33 -12.29 -7.66 5.57
CA PRO A 33 -12.16 -8.05 6.96
C PRO A 33 -13.34 -7.65 7.83
N LEU A 34 -14.10 -6.62 7.42
CA LEU A 34 -15.26 -6.12 8.15
C LEU A 34 -16.60 -6.70 7.64
N PHE A 35 -16.56 -7.48 6.57
CA PHE A 35 -17.77 -8.08 6.00
C PHE A 35 -18.16 -9.39 6.72
N PRO A 36 -19.46 -9.69 6.89
CA PRO A 36 -20.60 -8.83 6.61
C PRO A 36 -20.80 -7.75 7.69
N LEU A 37 -21.14 -6.54 7.28
CA LEU A 37 -21.32 -5.39 8.17
C LEU A 37 -22.42 -5.60 9.22
N THR A 38 -23.28 -6.61 9.02
CA THR A 38 -24.29 -7.06 10.00
C THR A 38 -23.70 -7.67 11.27
N ASN A 39 -22.39 -7.99 11.27
CA ASN A 39 -21.69 -8.50 12.45
C ASN A 39 -21.27 -7.40 13.43
N PHE A 40 -21.41 -6.12 13.05
CA PHE A 40 -21.19 -5.03 13.98
C PHE A 40 -22.24 -5.01 15.07
N VAL A 41 -21.77 -4.97 16.32
CA VAL A 41 -22.60 -4.91 17.52
C VAL A 41 -22.38 -3.57 18.24
N GLY A 42 -23.37 -3.17 19.05
CA GLY A 42 -23.32 -1.88 19.74
C GLY A 42 -22.38 -1.84 20.98
N HIS A 43 -21.59 -2.88 21.23
CA HIS A 43 -20.65 -2.97 22.35
C HIS A 43 -19.33 -3.62 21.92
N PRO A 44 -18.21 -3.20 22.51
CA PRO A 44 -16.89 -3.74 22.19
C PRO A 44 -16.61 -5.03 22.98
N HIS A 45 -15.78 -5.90 22.39
CA HIS A 45 -15.30 -7.16 22.98
C HIS A 45 -13.81 -7.05 23.37
N TRP A 46 -13.46 -6.10 24.23
CA TRP A 46 -12.08 -5.85 24.65
C TRP A 46 -11.39 -7.04 25.32
N GLU A 47 -12.15 -7.83 26.06
CA GLU A 47 -11.69 -9.04 26.74
C GLU A 47 -11.29 -10.17 25.80
N ALA A 48 -11.79 -10.15 24.56
CA ALA A 48 -11.48 -11.16 23.56
C ALA A 48 -10.20 -10.88 22.77
N ILE A 49 -9.59 -9.71 22.92
CA ILE A 49 -8.40 -9.33 22.17
C ILE A 49 -7.21 -10.22 22.52
N ARG A 50 -6.56 -10.77 21.51
CA ARG A 50 -5.29 -11.51 21.65
C ARG A 50 -4.11 -10.52 21.60
N TRP A 51 -3.72 -10.03 22.77
CA TRP A 51 -2.70 -8.98 22.89
C TRP A 51 -1.28 -9.46 22.62
N ILE A 52 -0.96 -10.72 22.89
CA ILE A 52 0.39 -11.27 22.74
C ILE A 52 0.46 -11.96 21.38
N PRO A 53 1.29 -11.47 20.44
CA PRO A 53 1.46 -12.12 19.15
C PRO A 53 1.93 -13.57 19.32
N PHE A 54 1.35 -14.48 18.55
CA PHE A 54 1.70 -15.91 18.50
C PHE A 54 1.57 -16.67 19.82
N GLN A 55 0.88 -16.14 20.83
CA GLN A 55 0.74 -16.77 22.16
C GLN A 55 0.15 -18.19 22.06
N ASP A 56 -0.86 -18.38 21.22
CA ASP A 56 -1.55 -19.67 21.04
C ASP A 56 -1.14 -20.35 19.73
N PHE A 57 0.11 -20.13 19.29
CA PHE A 57 0.57 -20.66 18.03
C PHE A 57 0.59 -22.18 18.04
N SER A 58 -0.24 -22.78 17.20
CA SER A 58 -0.22 -24.20 16.89
C SER A 58 -0.08 -24.37 15.39
N LEU A 59 0.75 -25.33 14.93
CA LEU A 59 0.92 -25.62 13.52
C LEU A 59 -0.30 -26.35 12.95
N THR A 60 -1.46 -25.68 13.02
CA THR A 60 -2.66 -26.14 12.33
C THR A 60 -2.74 -25.49 10.95
N LEU A 61 -3.29 -26.19 9.98
CA LEU A 61 -3.46 -25.67 8.62
C LEU A 61 -4.23 -24.34 8.62
N ASN A 62 -5.24 -24.19 9.47
CA ASN A 62 -6.04 -22.98 9.53
C ASN A 62 -5.19 -21.78 9.97
N ILE A 63 -4.41 -21.89 11.05
CA ILE A 63 -3.54 -20.81 11.53
C ILE A 63 -2.48 -20.46 10.49
N LEU A 64 -1.92 -21.46 9.82
CA LEU A 64 -0.95 -21.21 8.75
C LEU A 64 -1.57 -20.46 7.57
N MET A 65 -2.77 -20.84 7.17
CA MET A 65 -3.51 -20.15 6.09
C MET A 65 -3.87 -18.71 6.48
N ASP A 66 -4.28 -18.47 7.74
CA ASP A 66 -4.57 -17.12 8.23
C ASP A 66 -3.31 -16.23 8.17
N ILE A 67 -2.16 -16.73 8.65
CA ILE A 67 -0.88 -16.00 8.57
C ILE A 67 -0.50 -15.68 7.13
N ILE A 68 -0.56 -16.69 6.23
CA ILE A 68 -0.22 -16.52 4.81
C ILE A 68 -1.17 -15.52 4.15
N ALA A 69 -2.46 -15.58 4.47
CA ALA A 69 -3.45 -14.69 3.91
C ALA A 69 -3.20 -13.25 4.34
N ASN A 70 -2.95 -12.98 5.63
CA ASN A 70 -2.66 -11.65 6.15
C ASN A 70 -1.38 -11.07 5.52
N ILE A 71 -0.28 -11.84 5.52
CA ILE A 71 0.96 -11.43 4.86
C ILE A 71 0.73 -11.14 3.38
N GLY A 72 0.08 -12.04 2.64
CA GLY A 72 -0.17 -11.90 1.21
C GLY A 72 -1.06 -10.69 0.89
N TRP A 73 -2.08 -10.47 1.69
CA TRP A 73 -3.02 -9.37 1.53
C TRP A 73 -2.34 -8.00 1.67
N PHE A 74 -1.56 -7.84 2.72
CA PHE A 74 -0.80 -6.61 2.94
C PHE A 74 0.45 -6.48 2.06
N MET A 75 0.99 -7.59 1.55
CA MET A 75 2.07 -7.55 0.56
C MET A 75 1.61 -6.87 -0.74
N ILE A 76 0.39 -7.17 -1.20
CA ILE A 76 -0.18 -6.47 -2.36
C ILE A 76 -0.37 -4.99 -2.06
N PHE A 77 -0.89 -4.63 -0.88
CA PHE A 77 -1.00 -3.25 -0.43
C PHE A 77 0.34 -2.53 -0.44
N GLY A 78 1.35 -3.09 0.20
CA GLY A 78 2.69 -2.50 0.29
C GLY A 78 3.35 -2.32 -1.08
N TYR A 79 3.19 -3.31 -1.96
CA TYR A 79 3.69 -3.23 -3.33
C TYR A 79 3.04 -2.09 -4.12
N LEU A 80 1.70 -2.01 -4.11
CA LEU A 80 0.95 -0.99 -4.85
C LEU A 80 1.20 0.41 -4.30
N PHE A 81 1.28 0.54 -2.97
CA PHE A 81 1.49 1.82 -2.31
C PHE A 81 2.90 2.35 -2.57
N HIS A 82 3.93 1.49 -2.45
CA HIS A 82 5.31 1.85 -2.79
C HIS A 82 5.44 2.24 -4.26
N TYR A 83 4.80 1.47 -5.12
CA TYR A 83 4.79 1.76 -6.55
C TYR A 83 4.10 3.10 -6.89
N TRP A 84 3.12 3.52 -6.08
CA TRP A 84 2.42 4.80 -6.23
C TRP A 84 3.23 5.99 -5.69
N MET A 85 4.04 5.78 -4.66
CA MET A 85 4.91 6.84 -4.12
C MET A 85 5.94 7.29 -5.16
N ASP A 86 6.18 8.60 -5.23
CA ASP A 86 7.21 9.16 -6.13
C ASP A 86 8.63 8.92 -5.60
N ASP A 87 9.63 8.96 -6.51
CA ASP A 87 11.02 8.56 -6.26
C ASP A 87 11.85 9.52 -5.38
N ASP A 88 11.24 10.54 -4.78
CA ASP A 88 11.93 11.58 -4.00
C ASP A 88 12.52 11.09 -2.66
N PHE A 89 12.15 9.90 -2.22
CA PHE A 89 12.63 9.33 -0.96
C PHE A 89 13.72 8.29 -1.21
N SER A 90 14.72 8.24 -0.32
CA SER A 90 15.67 7.13 -0.33
C SER A 90 14.89 5.82 -0.11
N SER A 91 15.30 4.76 -0.82
CA SER A 91 14.68 3.43 -0.80
C SER A 91 14.30 2.94 0.61
N LEU A 92 15.23 3.04 1.57
CA LEU A 92 14.97 2.63 2.95
C LEU A 92 13.86 3.46 3.62
N ARG A 93 13.82 4.78 3.40
CA ARG A 93 12.77 5.64 3.99
C ARG A 93 11.40 5.31 3.43
N SER A 94 11.31 5.05 2.12
CA SER A 94 10.07 4.65 1.46
C SER A 94 9.53 3.35 2.06
N VAL A 95 10.37 2.32 2.17
CA VAL A 95 9.97 1.03 2.77
C VAL A 95 9.53 1.21 4.22
N MET A 96 10.30 1.95 5.04
CA MET A 96 9.94 2.17 6.46
C MET A 96 8.64 2.96 6.61
N THR A 97 8.38 3.92 5.73
CA THR A 97 7.11 4.66 5.73
C THR A 97 5.95 3.72 5.46
N ILE A 98 6.09 2.80 4.52
CA ILE A 98 5.03 1.84 4.18
C ILE A 98 4.81 0.83 5.31
N VAL A 99 5.89 0.36 5.95
CA VAL A 99 5.79 -0.49 7.16
C VAL A 99 4.97 0.20 8.24
N LEU A 100 5.25 1.49 8.49
CA LEU A 100 4.50 2.27 9.48
C LEU A 100 3.03 2.44 9.07
N ILE A 101 2.76 2.76 7.81
CA ILE A 101 1.39 2.91 7.31
C ILE A 101 0.65 1.56 7.38
N ALA A 102 1.28 0.47 7.00
CA ALA A 102 0.70 -0.87 7.09
C ALA A 102 0.33 -1.22 8.54
N ALA A 103 1.21 -0.93 9.51
CA ALA A 103 0.93 -1.13 10.93
C ALA A 103 -0.28 -0.29 11.40
N ILE A 104 -0.36 0.99 11.01
CA ILE A 104 -1.48 1.87 11.38
C ILE A 104 -2.80 1.37 10.76
N VAL A 105 -2.77 1.00 9.49
CA VAL A 105 -3.95 0.46 8.78
C VAL A 105 -4.42 -0.83 9.44
N SER A 106 -3.52 -1.76 9.70
CA SER A 106 -3.85 -3.03 10.35
C SER A 106 -4.40 -2.83 11.77
N LEU A 107 -3.75 -2.00 12.59
CA LEU A 107 -4.27 -1.64 13.93
C LEU A 107 -5.69 -1.04 13.84
N SER A 108 -5.96 -0.23 12.81
CA SER A 108 -7.29 0.33 12.60
C SER A 108 -8.31 -0.75 12.28
N LEU A 109 -7.95 -1.72 11.44
CA LEU A 109 -8.82 -2.87 11.11
C LEU A 109 -9.12 -3.70 12.35
N GLU A 110 -8.10 -4.04 13.13
CA GLU A 110 -8.24 -4.79 14.38
C GLU A 110 -9.09 -4.03 15.40
N PHE A 111 -8.93 -2.70 15.50
CA PHE A 111 -9.80 -1.86 16.33
C PHE A 111 -11.27 -1.96 15.92
N PHE A 112 -11.57 -1.91 14.62
CA PHE A 112 -12.95 -2.08 14.15
C PHE A 112 -13.47 -3.49 14.40
N GLN A 113 -12.62 -4.52 14.31
CA GLN A 113 -13.00 -5.91 14.58
C GLN A 113 -13.41 -6.15 16.05
N VAL A 114 -12.92 -5.33 16.99
CA VAL A 114 -13.37 -5.39 18.41
C VAL A 114 -14.89 -5.24 18.54
N PHE A 115 -15.51 -4.51 17.58
CA PHE A 115 -16.97 -4.32 17.55
C PHE A 115 -17.70 -5.36 16.70
N CYS A 116 -17.01 -6.39 16.21
CA CYS A 116 -17.61 -7.45 15.39
C CYS A 116 -17.81 -8.72 16.22
N HIS A 117 -19.01 -9.32 16.13
CA HIS A 117 -19.36 -10.51 16.91
C HIS A 117 -18.58 -11.77 16.48
N ASN A 118 -18.25 -11.87 15.19
CA ASN A 118 -17.64 -13.07 14.59
C ASN A 118 -16.11 -12.90 14.33
N ARG A 119 -15.49 -11.87 14.90
CA ARG A 119 -14.06 -11.61 14.74
C ARG A 119 -13.41 -11.46 16.11
N ILE A 120 -12.16 -11.84 16.19
CA ILE A 120 -11.33 -11.68 17.38
C ILE A 120 -10.11 -10.89 16.96
N ALA A 121 -10.02 -9.67 17.48
CA ALA A 121 -8.87 -8.81 17.22
C ALA A 121 -7.57 -9.46 17.70
N SER A 122 -6.52 -9.43 16.88
CA SER A 122 -5.30 -10.19 17.09
C SER A 122 -4.04 -9.38 16.78
N MET A 123 -3.14 -9.26 17.74
CA MET A 123 -1.83 -8.66 17.49
C MET A 123 -0.94 -9.52 16.58
N THR A 124 -1.25 -10.80 16.43
CA THR A 124 -0.61 -11.67 15.42
C THR A 124 -0.89 -11.15 14.01
N ASP A 125 -2.15 -10.78 13.74
CA ASP A 125 -2.56 -10.28 12.43
C ASP A 125 -1.88 -8.93 12.14
N VAL A 126 -1.80 -8.04 13.14
CA VAL A 126 -1.04 -6.77 13.01
C VAL A 126 0.42 -6.99 12.63
N VAL A 127 1.07 -7.97 13.25
CA VAL A 127 2.47 -8.31 12.93
C VAL A 127 2.57 -8.86 11.50
N CYS A 128 1.70 -9.82 11.14
CA CYS A 128 1.69 -10.44 9.81
C CYS A 128 1.43 -9.40 8.70
N ASP A 129 0.46 -8.53 8.91
CA ASP A 129 0.10 -7.45 7.99
C ASP A 129 1.25 -6.44 7.82
N THR A 130 1.88 -6.05 8.92
CA THR A 130 3.04 -5.14 8.90
C THR A 130 4.21 -5.75 8.13
N VAL A 131 4.52 -7.02 8.37
CA VAL A 131 5.55 -7.77 7.63
C VAL A 131 5.17 -7.86 6.15
N GLY A 132 3.91 -8.19 5.85
CA GLY A 132 3.41 -8.24 4.48
C GLY A 132 3.60 -6.92 3.76
N GLY A 133 3.19 -5.79 4.37
CA GLY A 133 3.38 -4.45 3.81
C GLY A 133 4.84 -4.13 3.52
N GLY A 134 5.74 -4.46 4.45
CA GLY A 134 7.18 -4.28 4.27
C GLY A 134 7.77 -5.12 3.13
N LEU A 135 7.38 -6.40 3.03
CA LEU A 135 7.79 -7.28 1.95
C LEU A 135 7.29 -6.76 0.59
N GLY A 136 6.04 -6.33 0.50
CA GLY A 136 5.48 -5.75 -0.70
C GLY A 136 6.24 -4.52 -1.17
N ALA A 137 6.53 -3.60 -0.25
CA ALA A 137 7.34 -2.42 -0.54
C ALA A 137 8.75 -2.78 -1.02
N TYR A 138 9.40 -3.74 -0.37
CA TYR A 138 10.72 -4.23 -0.75
C TYR A 138 10.71 -4.83 -2.18
N PHE A 139 9.74 -5.66 -2.52
CA PHE A 139 9.63 -6.22 -3.87
C PHE A 139 9.35 -5.15 -4.93
N SER A 140 8.53 -4.15 -4.60
CA SER A 140 8.30 -3.01 -5.49
C SER A 140 9.58 -2.22 -5.76
N GLU A 141 10.40 -2.00 -4.74
CA GLU A 141 11.70 -1.33 -4.87
C GLU A 141 12.67 -2.13 -5.75
N GLN A 142 12.76 -3.45 -5.52
CA GLN A 142 13.57 -4.31 -6.37
C GLN A 142 13.13 -4.28 -7.84
N TYR A 143 11.83 -4.31 -8.07
CA TYR A 143 11.30 -4.19 -9.43
C TYR A 143 11.67 -2.86 -10.09
N ARG A 144 11.54 -1.74 -9.36
CA ARG A 144 11.93 -0.41 -9.87
C ARG A 144 13.41 -0.32 -10.22
N SER A 145 14.29 -0.91 -9.42
CA SER A 145 15.73 -0.88 -9.66
C SER A 145 16.14 -1.67 -10.90
N THR A 146 15.32 -2.61 -11.36
CA THR A 146 15.59 -3.44 -12.53
C THR A 146 14.99 -2.89 -13.83
N VAL A 147 13.97 -2.03 -13.74
CA VAL A 147 13.31 -1.43 -14.90
C VAL A 147 13.96 -0.07 -15.20
N PRO A 148 14.53 0.14 -16.40
CA PRO A 148 15.04 1.45 -16.78
C PRO A 148 13.94 2.51 -16.67
N SER A 149 14.26 3.67 -16.06
CA SER A 149 13.35 4.81 -16.05
C SER A 149 12.99 5.20 -17.48
N GLU A 150 11.71 5.29 -17.80
CA GLU A 150 11.31 5.83 -19.10
C GLU A 150 11.89 7.25 -19.25
N PRO A 151 12.47 7.58 -20.41
CA PRO A 151 12.99 8.92 -20.64
C PRO A 151 11.86 9.95 -20.47
N VAL A 152 12.14 10.98 -19.69
CA VAL A 152 11.18 12.09 -19.51
C VAL A 152 10.98 12.73 -20.87
N ARG A 153 9.76 12.70 -21.40
CA ARG A 153 9.41 13.34 -22.66
C ARG A 153 9.25 14.83 -22.42
N TYR A 154 10.09 15.61 -23.07
CA TYR A 154 9.99 17.07 -23.06
C TYR A 154 9.32 17.55 -24.34
N MET A 155 8.41 18.50 -24.20
CA MET A 155 7.89 19.23 -25.34
C MET A 155 8.62 20.58 -25.39
N VAL A 156 9.32 20.81 -26.49
CA VAL A 156 9.91 22.12 -26.81
C VAL A 156 8.93 22.86 -27.69
N ILE A 157 8.56 24.07 -27.27
CA ILE A 157 7.74 24.99 -28.05
C ILE A 157 8.70 26.07 -28.59
N GLU A 158 8.85 26.11 -29.90
CA GLU A 158 9.63 27.15 -30.56
C GLU A 158 8.77 28.41 -30.73
N ASP A 159 9.40 29.56 -30.94
CA ASP A 159 8.73 30.86 -31.04
C ASP A 159 7.72 30.94 -32.25
N ASP A 160 7.89 30.09 -33.24
CA ASP A 160 6.96 29.96 -34.36
C ASP A 160 5.70 29.14 -34.03
N GLY A 161 5.57 28.65 -32.79
CA GLY A 161 4.47 27.82 -32.32
C GLY A 161 4.61 26.33 -32.67
N SER A 162 5.71 25.92 -33.31
CA SER A 162 5.99 24.51 -33.56
C SER A 162 6.25 23.74 -32.27
N LYS A 163 5.79 22.49 -32.21
CA LYS A 163 5.93 21.62 -31.03
C LYS A 163 6.77 20.41 -31.40
N THR A 164 7.96 20.29 -30.80
CA THR A 164 8.84 19.14 -31.00
C THR A 164 8.90 18.31 -29.70
N LEU A 165 8.65 17.00 -29.81
CA LEU A 165 8.84 16.03 -28.73
C LEU A 165 10.29 15.56 -28.72
N LEU A 166 10.96 15.68 -27.56
CA LEU A 166 12.30 15.17 -27.30
C LEU A 166 12.24 13.97 -26.34
#